data_4fe1aadc008945508bb3f7dade7844ab
#
_entry.id   4fe1aadc008945508bb3f7dade7844ab
#
_cell.length_a   1.000
_cell.length_b   1.000
_cell.length_c   1.000
_cell.angle_alpha   90.00
_cell.angle_beta   90.00
_cell.angle_gamma   90.00
#
_symmetry.space_group_name_H-M   'P 1'
#
loop_
_entity.id
_entity.type
_entity.pdbx_description
1 polymer ?
#
loop_
_entity_poly.entity_id
_entity_poly.type
_entity_poly.pdbx_seq_one_letter_code
_entity_poly.pdbx_strand_id
1 'polypeptide(L)'
;YLVAGLDPASSGYQASVLWGIDVYRAELYLVDLENKRGGGVRAALDQMSDWLHKYDCRHWIIEENGFQTAIRQDEKIKEFTLRSGVQVQGHLTGKNKHDPLYGVGAMADLFENKKVHLPTGDGESNAKVQKYRQQLLYFDGKPVSQRNKEKTDIVMAGWFPMKVFRRMQKERSADMGLDYSPSYGDYKVTEMDKPTWG
;
A
#
# COMPACT_ATOMS: atom_id res chain seq x y z
N TYR A 1 6.72 -0.89 12.67
CA TYR A 1 7.23 -0.28 11.45
C TYR A 1 6.09 0.39 10.67
N LEU A 2 6.27 1.66 10.24
CA LEU A 2 5.24 2.39 9.49
C LEU A 2 5.56 2.37 7.99
N VAL A 3 4.54 2.08 7.19
CA VAL A 3 4.62 2.12 5.73
C VAL A 3 3.31 2.62 5.14
N ALA A 4 3.40 3.53 4.19
CA ALA A 4 2.24 4.07 3.49
C ALA A 4 2.18 3.59 2.04
N GLY A 5 0.97 3.37 1.56
CA GLY A 5 0.69 3.21 0.14
C GLY A 5 -0.01 4.45 -0.41
N LEU A 6 0.33 4.82 -1.62
CA LEU A 6 -0.28 5.93 -2.34
C LEU A 6 -0.75 5.45 -3.71
N ASP A 7 -2.04 5.58 -3.96
CA ASP A 7 -2.65 5.47 -5.28
C ASP A 7 -2.94 6.88 -5.79
N PRO A 8 -2.02 7.45 -6.58
CA PRO A 8 -2.15 8.83 -7.03
C PRO A 8 -3.08 8.93 -8.24
N ALA A 9 -3.80 10.03 -8.33
CA ALA A 9 -4.64 10.35 -9.48
C ALA A 9 -4.16 11.62 -10.18
N SER A 10 -4.24 11.65 -11.50
CA SER A 10 -4.08 12.89 -12.29
C SER A 10 -5.31 13.77 -12.19
N SER A 11 -6.47 13.13 -12.11
CA SER A 11 -7.78 13.73 -11.88
C SER A 11 -8.64 12.71 -11.13
N GLY A 12 -9.59 13.16 -10.33
CA GLY A 12 -10.42 12.26 -9.53
C GLY A 12 -9.99 12.18 -8.07
N TYR A 13 -9.86 10.99 -7.52
CA TYR A 13 -9.52 10.78 -6.11
C TYR A 13 -8.14 10.15 -5.97
N GLN A 14 -7.31 10.77 -5.15
CA GLN A 14 -6.08 10.20 -4.65
C GLN A 14 -6.35 9.49 -3.33
N ALA A 15 -5.82 8.29 -3.16
CA ALA A 15 -5.93 7.55 -1.92
C ALA A 15 -4.56 7.27 -1.30
N SER A 16 -4.50 7.35 0.03
CA SER A 16 -3.33 6.96 0.82
C SER A 16 -3.77 6.11 1.99
N VAL A 17 -3.02 5.07 2.30
CA VAL A 17 -3.26 4.19 3.45
C VAL A 17 -1.97 3.99 4.22
N LEU A 18 -1.99 4.25 5.51
CA LEU A 18 -0.86 4.09 6.42
C LEU A 18 -1.05 2.85 7.30
N TRP A 19 -0.12 1.92 7.16
CA TRP A 19 -0.08 0.72 7.99
C TRP A 19 1.04 0.76 9.03
N GLY A 20 0.71 0.35 10.24
CA GLY A 20 1.67 -0.12 11.22
C GLY A 20 1.87 -1.63 11.05
N ILE A 21 3.11 -2.07 10.92
CA ILE A 21 3.47 -3.48 10.77
C ILE A 21 4.12 -3.97 12.08
N ASP A 22 3.47 -4.92 12.75
CA ASP A 22 4.11 -5.73 13.78
C ASP A 22 4.71 -6.99 13.14
N VAL A 23 6.01 -6.95 12.93
CA VAL A 23 6.75 -8.06 12.29
C VAL A 23 6.72 -9.31 13.15
N TYR A 24 6.70 -9.15 14.49
CA TYR A 24 6.77 -10.27 15.43
C TYR A 24 5.46 -11.06 15.52
N ARG A 25 4.33 -10.38 15.44
CA ARG A 25 3.00 -10.99 15.45
C ARG A 25 2.45 -11.30 14.07
N ALA A 26 3.14 -10.82 13.03
CA ALA A 26 2.65 -10.83 11.65
C ALA A 26 1.29 -10.14 11.53
N GLU A 27 1.16 -8.96 12.12
CA GLU A 27 -0.07 -8.19 12.20
C GLU A 27 0.05 -6.81 11.56
N LEU A 28 -1.07 -6.32 11.06
CA LEU A 28 -1.22 -5.03 10.42
C LEU A 28 -2.21 -4.17 11.20
N TYR A 29 -1.83 -2.94 11.44
CA TYR A 29 -2.65 -1.95 12.12
C TYR A 29 -2.91 -0.79 11.17
N LEU A 30 -4.17 -0.54 10.83
CA LEU A 30 -4.53 0.65 10.07
C LEU A 30 -4.36 1.88 10.97
N VAL A 31 -3.36 2.71 10.68
CA VAL A 31 -3.06 3.91 11.46
C VAL A 31 -3.87 5.09 10.97
N ASP A 32 -3.88 5.31 9.66
CA ASP A 32 -4.67 6.36 9.03
C ASP A 32 -4.96 6.02 7.56
N LEU A 33 -5.94 6.67 7.00
CA LEU A 33 -6.19 6.66 5.56
C LEU A 33 -6.78 7.99 5.10
N GLU A 34 -6.48 8.35 3.87
CA GLU A 34 -7.05 9.52 3.22
C GLU A 34 -7.51 9.16 1.81
N ASN A 35 -8.66 9.73 1.42
CA ASN A 35 -9.17 9.62 0.07
C ASN A 35 -9.76 10.97 -0.33
N LYS A 36 -8.94 11.79 -0.96
CA LYS A 36 -9.26 13.17 -1.29
C LYS A 36 -9.45 13.35 -2.79
N ARG A 37 -10.37 14.21 -3.17
CA ARG A 37 -10.52 14.65 -4.56
C ARG A 37 -9.37 15.60 -4.92
N GLY A 38 -8.84 15.45 -6.12
CA GLY A 38 -7.63 16.13 -6.57
C GLY A 38 -6.42 15.22 -6.43
N GLY A 39 -5.40 15.47 -7.20
CA GLY A 39 -4.22 14.62 -7.27
C GLY A 39 -3.00 15.37 -7.78
N GLY A 40 -2.05 14.62 -8.27
CA GLY A 40 -0.79 15.14 -8.81
C GLY A 40 0.30 15.28 -7.77
N VAL A 41 1.42 15.78 -8.23
CA VAL A 41 2.66 15.90 -7.44
C VAL A 41 2.45 16.67 -6.14
N ARG A 42 1.74 17.80 -6.20
CA ARG A 42 1.55 18.63 -5.01
C ARG A 42 0.73 17.91 -3.95
N ALA A 43 -0.37 17.28 -4.33
CA ALA A 43 -1.20 16.53 -3.38
C ALA A 43 -0.44 15.34 -2.75
N ALA A 44 0.42 14.69 -3.53
CA ALA A 44 1.30 13.64 -3.01
C ALA A 44 2.32 14.18 -2.00
N LEU A 45 2.96 15.31 -2.30
CA LEU A 45 3.91 15.98 -1.40
C LEU A 45 3.25 16.43 -0.10
N ASP A 46 2.10 17.10 -0.20
CA ASP A 46 1.35 17.57 0.96
C ASP A 46 0.98 16.39 1.88
N GLN A 47 0.54 15.26 1.29
CA GLN A 47 0.22 14.05 2.05
C GLN A 47 1.44 13.41 2.71
N MET A 48 2.57 13.30 1.99
CA MET A 48 3.81 12.76 2.54
C MET A 48 4.34 13.63 3.68
N SER A 49 4.30 14.95 3.50
CA SER A 49 4.74 15.92 4.51
C SER A 49 3.87 15.86 5.77
N ASP A 50 2.54 15.80 5.60
CA ASP A 50 1.61 15.69 6.71
C ASP A 50 1.86 14.41 7.54
N TRP A 51 1.97 13.26 6.89
CA TRP A 51 2.20 11.99 7.59
C TRP A 51 3.63 11.82 8.11
N LEU A 52 4.62 12.47 7.50
CA LEU A 52 5.95 12.56 8.08
C LEU A 52 5.90 13.34 9.40
N HIS A 53 5.21 14.47 9.41
CA HIS A 53 5.11 15.33 10.60
C HIS A 53 4.26 14.68 11.71
N LYS A 54 3.13 14.09 11.35
CA LYS A 54 2.16 13.54 12.31
C LYS A 54 2.56 12.18 12.87
N TYR A 55 3.17 11.32 12.03
CA TYR A 55 3.44 9.93 12.37
C TYR A 55 4.89 9.49 12.20
N ASP A 56 5.79 10.35 11.72
CA ASP A 56 7.15 10.01 11.29
C ASP A 56 7.15 8.89 10.22
N CYS A 57 6.15 8.90 9.32
CA CYS A 57 6.07 7.94 8.23
C CYS A 57 7.10 8.25 7.16
N ARG A 58 8.13 7.42 7.07
CA ARG A 58 9.26 7.60 6.15
C ARG A 58 9.26 6.66 4.96
N HIS A 59 8.39 5.67 4.92
CA HIS A 59 8.36 4.67 3.86
C HIS A 59 7.06 4.74 3.07
N TRP A 60 7.18 4.97 1.76
CA TRP A 60 6.05 5.11 0.85
C TRP A 60 6.17 4.17 -0.34
N ILE A 61 5.08 3.47 -0.65
CA ILE A 61 4.94 2.67 -1.86
C ILE A 61 3.92 3.37 -2.76
N ILE A 62 4.35 3.80 -3.93
CA ILE A 62 3.49 4.54 -4.87
C ILE A 62 3.23 3.65 -6.09
N GLU A 63 1.99 3.62 -6.57
CA GLU A 63 1.70 2.97 -7.84
C GLU A 63 2.58 3.55 -8.96
N GLU A 64 3.14 2.68 -9.82
CA GLU A 64 4.07 3.07 -10.87
C GLU A 64 3.53 2.69 -12.27
N ASN A 65 2.34 3.15 -12.60
CA ASN A 65 1.73 2.95 -13.91
C ASN A 65 1.54 4.30 -14.63
N GLY A 66 2.14 4.47 -15.80
CA GLY A 66 1.91 5.66 -16.63
C GLY A 66 2.21 6.98 -15.91
N PHE A 67 1.16 7.76 -15.58
CA PHE A 67 1.28 9.06 -14.92
C PHE A 67 1.97 8.98 -13.54
N GLN A 68 1.79 7.91 -12.81
CA GLN A 68 2.34 7.71 -11.48
C GLN A 68 3.88 7.59 -11.51
N THR A 69 4.45 7.05 -12.59
CA THR A 69 5.91 7.08 -12.81
C THR A 69 6.43 8.51 -12.83
N ALA A 70 5.68 9.44 -13.46
CA ALA A 70 6.06 10.85 -13.51
C ALA A 70 6.08 11.49 -12.11
N ILE A 71 5.18 11.09 -11.20
CA ILE A 71 5.19 11.61 -9.81
C ILE A 71 6.50 11.25 -9.12
N ARG A 72 6.93 9.99 -9.15
CA ARG A 72 8.18 9.55 -8.50
C ARG A 72 9.41 10.20 -9.12
N GLN A 73 9.37 10.51 -10.42
CA GLN A 73 10.47 11.16 -11.13
C GLN A 73 10.48 12.68 -11.01
N ASP A 74 9.43 13.27 -10.43
CA ASP A 74 9.32 14.72 -10.27
C ASP A 74 10.42 15.28 -9.35
N GLU A 75 11.02 16.38 -9.76
CA GLU A 75 12.15 16.99 -9.03
C GLU A 75 11.77 17.44 -7.62
N LYS A 76 10.51 17.86 -7.39
CA LYS A 76 10.04 18.25 -6.05
C LYS A 76 9.93 17.06 -5.11
N ILE A 77 9.51 15.90 -5.63
CA ILE A 77 9.48 14.65 -4.87
C ILE A 77 10.90 14.22 -4.52
N LYS A 78 11.83 14.26 -5.48
CA LYS A 78 13.24 13.94 -5.25
C LYS A 78 13.88 14.87 -4.21
N GLU A 79 13.65 16.18 -4.35
CA GLU A 79 14.15 17.16 -3.40
C GLU A 79 13.58 16.94 -1.99
N PHE A 80 12.26 16.66 -1.89
CA PHE A 80 11.62 16.33 -0.63
C PHE A 80 12.22 15.08 0.00
N THR A 81 12.39 13.99 -0.75
CA THR A 81 12.96 12.74 -0.24
C THR A 81 14.40 12.93 0.26
N LEU A 82 15.21 13.66 -0.48
CA LEU A 82 16.59 13.98 -0.08
C LEU A 82 16.65 14.76 1.23
N ARG A 83 15.81 15.78 1.40
CA ARG A 83 15.80 16.64 2.58
C ARG A 83 15.19 15.98 3.80
N SER A 84 14.15 15.19 3.61
CA SER A 84 13.36 14.61 4.70
C SER A 84 13.80 13.22 5.14
N GLY A 85 14.59 12.53 4.31
CA GLY A 85 14.93 11.11 4.51
C GLY A 85 13.75 10.17 4.25
N VAL A 86 12.67 10.66 3.64
CA VAL A 86 11.55 9.83 3.20
C VAL A 86 11.99 8.96 2.02
N GLN A 87 11.65 7.69 2.07
CA GLN A 87 11.91 6.72 1.01
C GLN A 87 10.64 6.48 0.19
N VAL A 88 10.75 6.58 -1.12
CA VAL A 88 9.64 6.38 -2.06
C VAL A 88 10.00 5.25 -3.02
N GLN A 89 9.23 4.17 -2.97
CA GLN A 89 9.37 3.00 -3.85
C GLN A 89 8.21 2.92 -4.82
N GLY A 90 8.49 2.58 -6.08
CA GLY A 90 7.46 2.29 -7.07
C GLY A 90 6.88 0.88 -6.91
N HIS A 91 5.61 0.74 -7.23
CA HIS A 91 4.91 -0.54 -7.34
C HIS A 91 4.23 -0.64 -8.70
N LEU A 92 4.74 -1.50 -9.56
CA LEU A 92 4.11 -1.78 -10.85
C LEU A 92 2.84 -2.60 -10.64
N THR A 93 1.71 -2.02 -11.01
CA THR A 93 0.41 -2.67 -10.95
C THR A 93 0.04 -3.20 -12.34
N GLY A 94 -0.15 -4.48 -12.44
CA GLY A 94 -0.54 -5.15 -13.66
C GLY A 94 -1.47 -6.32 -13.36
N LYS A 95 -1.20 -7.47 -13.98
CA LYS A 95 -1.90 -8.72 -13.69
C LYS A 95 -1.69 -9.21 -12.24
N ASN A 96 -0.62 -8.77 -11.60
CA ASN A 96 -0.26 -9.12 -10.21
C ASN A 96 -1.33 -8.76 -9.17
N LYS A 97 -2.16 -7.74 -9.41
CA LYS A 97 -3.28 -7.40 -8.51
C LYS A 97 -4.37 -8.47 -8.44
N HIS A 98 -4.41 -9.34 -9.43
CA HIS A 98 -5.34 -10.47 -9.53
C HIS A 98 -4.70 -11.80 -9.11
N ASP A 99 -3.44 -11.78 -8.73
CA ASP A 99 -2.74 -12.96 -8.23
C ASP A 99 -3.42 -13.46 -6.95
N PRO A 100 -3.79 -14.75 -6.87
CA PRO A 100 -4.50 -15.28 -5.70
C PRO A 100 -3.66 -15.26 -4.42
N LEU A 101 -2.33 -15.24 -4.54
CA LEU A 101 -1.41 -15.31 -3.39
C LEU A 101 -0.88 -13.94 -2.98
N TYR A 102 -0.67 -13.07 -3.96
CA TYR A 102 0.03 -11.80 -3.76
C TYR A 102 -0.81 -10.59 -4.16
N GLY A 103 -1.92 -10.82 -4.84
CA GLY A 103 -2.84 -9.79 -5.27
C GLY A 103 -3.67 -9.23 -4.12
N VAL A 104 -4.60 -8.37 -4.48
CA VAL A 104 -5.51 -7.73 -3.52
C VAL A 104 -6.34 -8.77 -2.76
N GLY A 105 -6.78 -9.84 -3.45
CA GLY A 105 -7.56 -10.92 -2.85
C GLY A 105 -6.84 -11.64 -1.70
N ALA A 106 -5.52 -11.76 -1.78
CA ALA A 106 -4.73 -12.37 -0.71
C ALA A 106 -4.70 -11.58 0.61
N MET A 107 -5.22 -10.36 0.63
CA MET A 107 -5.46 -9.65 1.89
C MET A 107 -6.60 -10.26 2.69
N ALA A 108 -7.53 -10.96 2.05
CA ALA A 108 -8.66 -11.62 2.73
C ALA A 108 -8.17 -12.59 3.81
N ASP A 109 -7.14 -13.37 3.52
CA ASP A 109 -6.55 -14.31 4.48
C ASP A 109 -6.07 -13.62 5.76
N LEU A 110 -5.53 -12.41 5.65
CA LEU A 110 -5.10 -11.63 6.81
C LEU A 110 -6.30 -11.17 7.65
N PHE A 111 -7.40 -10.79 7.00
CA PHE A 111 -8.64 -10.45 7.70
C PHE A 111 -9.29 -11.68 8.36
N GLU A 112 -9.40 -12.80 7.67
CA GLU A 112 -9.95 -14.05 8.17
C GLU A 112 -9.17 -14.57 9.39
N ASN A 113 -7.85 -14.49 9.34
CA ASN A 113 -6.97 -14.88 10.43
C ASN A 113 -6.82 -13.81 11.52
N LYS A 114 -7.63 -12.74 11.49
CA LYS A 114 -7.62 -11.64 12.47
C LYS A 114 -6.24 -10.96 12.62
N LYS A 115 -5.48 -10.89 11.52
CA LYS A 115 -4.16 -10.27 11.45
C LYS A 115 -4.22 -8.79 11.04
N VAL A 116 -5.41 -8.27 10.75
CA VAL A 116 -5.64 -6.86 10.40
C VAL A 116 -6.49 -6.20 11.47
N HIS A 117 -5.95 -5.13 12.05
CA HIS A 117 -6.62 -4.34 13.08
C HIS A 117 -7.04 -3.00 12.50
N LEU A 118 -8.34 -2.70 12.60
CA LEU A 118 -8.92 -1.44 12.14
C LEU A 118 -9.30 -0.60 13.36
N PRO A 119 -9.01 0.72 13.37
CA PRO A 119 -9.35 1.59 14.48
C PRO A 119 -10.89 1.72 14.63
N THR A 120 -11.35 1.74 15.87
CA THR A 120 -12.78 1.84 16.23
C THR A 120 -12.93 2.77 17.46
N GLY A 121 -12.57 4.00 17.37
CA GLY A 121 -12.60 4.86 18.55
C GLY A 121 -13.54 6.05 18.38
N ASP A 122 -13.24 6.88 17.44
CA ASP A 122 -13.95 8.13 17.21
C ASP A 122 -14.76 8.09 15.89
N GLY A 123 -15.61 9.09 15.70
CA GLY A 123 -16.50 9.16 14.54
C GLY A 123 -15.76 9.34 13.21
N GLU A 124 -14.63 10.04 13.20
CA GLU A 124 -13.83 10.26 11.99
C GLU A 124 -13.15 8.96 11.56
N SER A 125 -12.48 8.28 12.49
CA SER A 125 -11.85 6.98 12.25
C SER A 125 -12.87 5.96 11.76
N ASN A 126 -14.04 5.91 12.39
CA ASN A 126 -15.12 5.02 11.98
C ASN A 126 -15.59 5.31 10.55
N ALA A 127 -15.76 6.57 10.17
CA ALA A 127 -16.18 6.94 8.81
C ALA A 127 -15.12 6.52 7.77
N LYS A 128 -13.84 6.73 8.05
CA LYS A 128 -12.72 6.31 7.21
C LYS A 128 -12.70 4.78 7.06
N VAL A 129 -12.80 4.05 8.17
CA VAL A 129 -12.83 2.58 8.18
C VAL A 129 -14.02 2.04 7.41
N GLN A 130 -15.21 2.60 7.57
CA GLN A 130 -16.40 2.16 6.82
C GLN A 130 -16.22 2.33 5.32
N LYS A 131 -15.62 3.43 4.87
CA LYS A 131 -15.31 3.66 3.46
C LYS A 131 -14.32 2.62 2.92
N TYR A 132 -13.30 2.28 3.70
CA TYR A 132 -12.35 1.22 3.33
C TYR A 132 -13.01 -0.14 3.24
N ARG A 133 -13.81 -0.52 4.26
CA ARG A 133 -14.57 -1.77 4.28
C ARG A 133 -15.53 -1.88 3.10
N GLN A 134 -16.23 -0.80 2.75
CA GLN A 134 -17.11 -0.77 1.60
C GLN A 134 -16.33 -1.08 0.31
N GLN A 135 -15.20 -0.42 0.09
CA GLN A 135 -14.37 -0.69 -1.09
C GLN A 135 -13.82 -2.12 -1.12
N LEU A 136 -13.43 -2.70 0.03
CA LEU A 136 -13.01 -4.10 0.13
C LEU A 136 -14.13 -5.07 -0.26
N LEU A 137 -15.35 -4.85 0.22
CA LEU A 137 -16.51 -5.69 -0.08
C LEU A 137 -16.88 -5.67 -1.57
N TYR A 138 -16.69 -4.53 -2.23
CA TYR A 138 -16.99 -4.38 -3.66
C TYR A 138 -15.80 -4.67 -4.57
N PHE A 139 -14.64 -5.01 -4.02
CA PHE A 139 -13.50 -5.39 -4.82
C PHE A 139 -13.69 -6.80 -5.42
N ASP A 140 -14.10 -6.85 -6.68
CA ASP A 140 -14.37 -8.10 -7.41
C ASP A 140 -13.22 -8.61 -8.28
N GLY A 141 -12.10 -7.90 -8.26
CA GLY A 141 -10.91 -8.24 -9.04
C GLY A 141 -11.05 -8.07 -10.57
N LYS A 142 -12.22 -7.69 -11.07
CA LYS A 142 -12.47 -7.56 -12.51
C LYS A 142 -11.73 -6.38 -13.16
N PRO A 143 -11.46 -6.41 -14.47
CA PRO A 143 -10.94 -5.27 -15.22
C PRO A 143 -11.85 -4.05 -15.09
N VAL A 144 -11.28 -2.84 -15.13
CA VAL A 144 -12.00 -1.56 -14.98
C VAL A 144 -13.23 -1.45 -15.90
N SER A 145 -13.14 -1.99 -17.12
CA SER A 145 -14.24 -2.04 -18.10
C SER A 145 -15.45 -2.89 -17.67
N GLN A 146 -15.27 -3.79 -16.70
CA GLN A 146 -16.31 -4.72 -16.23
C GLN A 146 -16.68 -4.51 -14.77
N ARG A 147 -16.07 -3.53 -14.09
CA ARG A 147 -16.35 -3.23 -12.69
C ARG A 147 -17.68 -2.50 -12.54
N ASN A 148 -18.36 -2.79 -11.46
CA ASN A 148 -19.35 -1.86 -10.92
C ASN A 148 -18.67 -0.51 -10.70
N LYS A 149 -19.43 0.60 -10.80
CA LYS A 149 -18.92 1.99 -10.71
C LYS A 149 -18.24 2.34 -9.36
N GLU A 150 -18.06 1.36 -8.49
CA GLU A 150 -17.43 1.55 -7.18
C GLU A 150 -15.92 1.76 -7.34
N LYS A 151 -15.44 2.74 -6.60
CA LYS A 151 -14.01 3.09 -6.57
C LYS A 151 -13.25 2.10 -5.73
N THR A 152 -12.01 1.82 -6.10
CA THR A 152 -11.13 0.88 -5.39
C THR A 152 -9.81 1.54 -4.96
N ASP A 153 -9.74 2.86 -5.02
CA ASP A 153 -8.51 3.62 -4.81
C ASP A 153 -7.90 3.35 -3.42
N ILE A 154 -8.75 3.29 -2.36
CA ILE A 154 -8.27 3.01 -0.99
C ILE A 154 -7.76 1.57 -0.87
N VAL A 155 -8.44 0.62 -1.51
CA VAL A 155 -8.03 -0.79 -1.50
C VAL A 155 -6.68 -0.95 -2.18
N MET A 156 -6.47 -0.28 -3.32
CA MET A 156 -5.20 -0.30 -4.03
C MET A 156 -4.08 0.33 -3.19
N ALA A 157 -4.30 1.52 -2.63
CA ALA A 157 -3.34 2.15 -1.74
C ALA A 157 -3.01 1.27 -0.51
N GLY A 158 -4.01 0.58 0.04
CA GLY A 158 -3.82 -0.35 1.16
C GLY A 158 -3.05 -1.62 0.79
N TRP A 159 -3.15 -2.05 -0.46
CA TRP A 159 -2.47 -3.26 -0.94
C TRP A 159 -0.97 -3.04 -1.24
N PHE A 160 -0.55 -1.89 -1.73
CA PHE A 160 0.86 -1.66 -2.11
C PHE A 160 1.85 -1.95 -0.97
N PRO A 161 1.62 -1.56 0.29
CA PRO A 161 2.51 -1.89 1.41
C PRO A 161 2.60 -3.37 1.75
N MET A 162 1.70 -4.23 1.24
CA MET A 162 1.75 -5.67 1.49
C MET A 162 3.04 -6.32 0.96
N LYS A 163 3.65 -5.73 -0.06
CA LYS A 163 4.98 -6.15 -0.54
C LYS A 163 6.05 -6.03 0.56
N VAL A 164 6.02 -4.92 1.29
CA VAL A 164 6.95 -4.69 2.42
C VAL A 164 6.65 -5.64 3.57
N PHE A 165 5.39 -5.79 3.94
CA PHE A 165 4.96 -6.71 4.99
C PHE A 165 5.44 -8.14 4.73
N ARG A 166 5.20 -8.67 3.53
CA ARG A 166 5.63 -10.03 3.15
C ARG A 166 7.14 -10.19 3.13
N ARG A 167 7.87 -9.20 2.63
CA ARG A 167 9.33 -9.21 2.68
C ARG A 167 9.84 -9.33 4.11
N MET A 168 9.32 -8.49 5.02
CA MET A 168 9.69 -8.53 6.44
C MET A 168 9.37 -9.88 7.08
N GLN A 169 8.24 -10.50 6.73
CA GLN A 169 7.91 -11.85 7.22
C GLN A 169 8.90 -12.89 6.74
N LYS A 170 9.27 -12.82 5.45
CA LYS A 170 10.26 -13.75 4.87
C LYS A 170 11.64 -13.60 5.51
N GLU A 171 12.11 -12.36 5.66
CA GLU A 171 13.40 -12.06 6.31
C GLU A 171 13.42 -12.61 7.74
N ARG A 172 12.37 -12.36 8.51
CA ARG A 172 12.25 -12.89 9.87
C ARG A 172 12.25 -14.42 9.93
N SER A 173 11.51 -15.07 9.04
CA SER A 173 11.48 -16.53 8.99
C SER A 173 12.85 -17.11 8.69
N ALA A 174 13.60 -16.49 7.79
CA ALA A 174 14.97 -16.87 7.49
C ALA A 174 15.90 -16.72 8.70
N ASP A 175 15.79 -15.61 9.45
CA ASP A 175 16.56 -15.38 10.68
C ASP A 175 16.26 -16.41 11.78
N MET A 176 15.04 -16.95 11.79
CA MET A 176 14.62 -18.02 12.71
C MET A 176 14.97 -19.42 12.21
N GLY A 177 15.61 -19.55 11.04
CA GLY A 177 15.89 -20.85 10.42
C GLY A 177 14.64 -21.59 9.94
N LEU A 178 13.52 -20.87 9.79
CA LEU A 178 12.27 -21.40 9.28
C LEU A 178 12.21 -21.20 7.77
N ASP A 179 11.87 -22.25 7.05
CA ASP A 179 11.57 -22.14 5.62
C ASP A 179 10.23 -21.43 5.47
N TYR A 180 10.27 -20.17 5.07
CA TYR A 180 9.07 -19.43 4.72
C TYR A 180 8.60 -19.87 3.34
N SER A 181 7.94 -21.00 3.31
CA SER A 181 7.10 -21.41 2.20
C SER A 181 5.71 -20.84 2.44
N PRO A 182 5.25 -19.80 1.73
CA PRO A 182 3.82 -19.54 1.69
C PRO A 182 3.18 -20.84 1.17
N SER A 183 2.13 -21.30 1.82
CA SER A 183 1.49 -22.62 1.58
C SER A 183 0.92 -22.83 0.17
N TYR A 184 1.35 -22.07 -0.79
CA TYR A 184 1.01 -22.15 -2.22
C TYR A 184 2.20 -21.70 -3.08
N GLY A 185 2.65 -22.61 -3.90
CA GLY A 185 3.50 -22.52 -5.08
C GLY A 185 4.57 -21.43 -5.21
N ASP A 186 5.76 -21.83 -5.60
CA ASP A 186 6.92 -20.96 -5.85
C ASP A 186 6.60 -19.75 -6.73
N TYR A 187 6.50 -18.59 -6.13
CA TYR A 187 6.53 -17.34 -6.87
C TYR A 187 7.97 -17.10 -7.34
N LYS A 188 8.21 -17.30 -8.61
CA LYS A 188 9.47 -16.89 -9.25
C LYS A 188 9.52 -15.36 -9.20
N VAL A 189 10.35 -14.82 -8.32
CA VAL A 189 10.73 -13.41 -8.34
C VAL A 189 11.29 -13.10 -9.73
N THR A 190 10.55 -12.34 -10.52
CA THR A 190 11.05 -11.89 -11.83
C THR A 190 12.16 -10.87 -11.59
N GLU A 191 13.08 -10.72 -12.55
CA GLU A 191 14.20 -9.75 -12.44
C GLU A 191 13.73 -8.31 -12.15
N MET A 192 12.47 -7.97 -12.47
CA MET A 192 11.86 -6.68 -12.17
C MET A 192 11.61 -6.43 -10.66
N ASP A 193 11.64 -7.46 -9.83
CA ASP A 193 11.42 -7.35 -8.39
C ASP A 193 12.71 -7.18 -7.58
N LYS A 194 13.86 -7.20 -8.25
CA LYS A 194 15.15 -6.94 -7.59
C LYS A 194 15.29 -5.45 -7.30
N PRO A 195 15.57 -5.04 -6.07
CA PRO A 195 15.86 -3.65 -5.77
C PRO A 195 17.13 -3.24 -6.54
N THR A 196 17.01 -2.28 -7.41
CA THR A 196 18.18 -1.59 -8.00
C THR A 196 18.73 -0.62 -6.95
N TRP A 197 19.64 -1.13 -6.13
CA TRP A 197 20.50 -0.29 -5.32
C TRP A 197 21.69 0.13 -6.22
N GLY A 198 21.67 1.37 -6.66
CA GLY A 198 22.77 2.09 -7.26
C GLY A 198 22.90 3.42 -6.56
#